data_264ffc286de280475d777fc5a6f6426c
#
_entry.id   264ffc286de280475d777fc5a6f6426c
#
_cell.length_a   1.000
_cell.length_b   1.000
_cell.length_c   1.000
_cell.angle_alpha   90.00
_cell.angle_beta   90.00
_cell.angle_gamma   90.00
#
_symmetry.space_group_name_H-M   'P 1'
#
loop_
_entity.id
_entity.type
_entity.pdbx_description
1 polymer ?
#
loop_
_entity_poly.entity_id
_entity_poly.type
_entity_poly.pdbx_seq_one_letter_code
_entity_poly.pdbx_strand_id
1 'polypeptide(L)'
;ILKGIMDCMEQGPLTGSYARDVRVIVYDGKMHPVDSNELSFMLAARHAFSDAFKQAGPKILEPIYDLEVYVPADYMGDVMSDLQGRRALIMGMDSEAGYQKLSAKIPLKELANYSISLSSLTGGRASFTTKFASYELVPSDIQSKLIADHEAELEKDAE
;
A
#
# COMPACT_ATOMS: atom_id res chain seq x y z
N ILE A 1 -10.88 26.37 3.71
CA ILE A 1 -10.66 25.25 4.65
C ILE A 1 -10.78 23.91 3.89
N LEU A 2 -11.93 23.60 3.30
CA LEU A 2 -12.16 22.31 2.63
C LEU A 2 -11.09 22.00 1.57
N LYS A 3 -10.75 22.95 0.71
CA LYS A 3 -9.71 22.80 -0.31
C LYS A 3 -8.36 22.41 0.32
N GLY A 4 -7.93 23.10 1.38
CA GLY A 4 -6.67 22.78 2.06
C GLY A 4 -6.63 21.38 2.68
N ILE A 5 -7.76 20.92 3.21
CA ILE A 5 -7.88 19.53 3.73
C ILE A 5 -7.81 18.53 2.57
N MET A 6 -8.54 18.76 1.47
CA MET A 6 -8.54 17.86 0.32
C MET A 6 -7.16 17.75 -0.33
N ASP A 7 -6.47 18.87 -0.53
CA ASP A 7 -5.09 18.90 -1.04
C ASP A 7 -4.14 18.10 -0.14
N CYS A 8 -4.31 18.23 1.19
CA CYS A 8 -3.50 17.49 2.14
C CYS A 8 -3.82 15.97 2.16
N MET A 9 -5.09 15.61 1.93
CA MET A 9 -5.49 14.19 1.78
C MET A 9 -4.93 13.57 0.50
N GLU A 10 -4.87 14.32 -0.60
CA GLU A 10 -4.31 13.83 -1.86
C GLU A 10 -2.81 13.50 -1.73
N GLN A 11 -2.06 14.35 -1.05
CA GLN A 11 -0.64 14.15 -0.80
C GLN A 11 -0.35 13.18 0.36
N GLY A 12 -1.33 12.93 1.21
CA GLY A 12 -1.27 12.04 2.37
C GLY A 12 -0.15 12.35 3.36
N PRO A 13 -0.49 12.89 4.54
CA PRO A 13 0.50 13.44 5.47
C PRO A 13 1.39 12.39 6.16
N LEU A 14 1.18 11.09 5.90
CA LEU A 14 1.93 10.00 6.52
C LEU A 14 3.06 9.47 5.63
N THR A 15 2.75 9.17 4.38
CA THR A 15 3.68 8.54 3.41
C THR A 15 3.49 9.03 1.98
N GLY A 16 2.90 10.20 1.78
CA GLY A 16 2.56 10.71 0.44
C GLY A 16 1.42 9.96 -0.25
N SER A 17 0.89 8.91 0.37
CA SER A 17 -0.22 8.12 -0.18
C SER A 17 -1.56 8.74 0.16
N TYR A 18 -2.50 8.71 -0.79
CA TYR A 18 -3.83 9.29 -0.61
C TYR A 18 -4.53 8.81 0.67
N ALA A 19 -4.97 9.77 1.52
CA ALA A 19 -5.74 9.47 2.72
C ALA A 19 -7.22 9.26 2.37
N ARG A 20 -7.82 8.16 2.82
CA ARG A 20 -9.23 7.82 2.59
C ARG A 20 -9.88 7.27 3.85
N ASP A 21 -11.21 7.18 3.81
CA ASP A 21 -12.04 6.68 4.92
C ASP A 21 -11.85 7.53 6.21
N VAL A 22 -11.67 8.86 6.02
CA VAL A 22 -11.45 9.83 7.08
C VAL A 22 -12.65 10.77 7.18
N ARG A 23 -13.17 10.97 8.38
CA ARG A 23 -14.16 11.99 8.68
C ARG A 23 -13.49 13.17 9.37
N VAL A 24 -13.54 14.34 8.76
CA VAL A 24 -13.00 15.58 9.31
C VAL A 24 -14.15 16.46 9.81
N ILE A 25 -14.04 16.94 11.05
CA ILE A 25 -15.00 17.86 11.66
C ILE A 25 -14.24 19.11 12.07
N VAL A 26 -14.61 20.23 11.46
CA VAL A 26 -14.12 21.55 11.84
C VAL A 26 -15.12 22.12 12.85
N TYR A 27 -14.72 22.26 14.10
CA TYR A 27 -15.60 22.68 15.19
C TYR A 27 -15.29 24.11 15.71
N ASP A 28 -14.09 24.64 15.39
CA ASP A 28 -13.67 25.96 15.80
C ASP A 28 -12.73 26.59 14.78
N GLY A 29 -12.61 27.92 14.82
CA GLY A 29 -11.70 28.69 14.00
C GLY A 29 -11.66 30.15 14.47
N LYS A 30 -10.51 30.78 14.27
CA LYS A 30 -10.31 32.20 14.66
C LYS A 30 -9.91 33.02 13.44
N MET A 31 -10.54 34.18 13.29
CA MET A 31 -10.26 35.10 12.20
C MET A 31 -9.48 36.32 12.72
N HIS A 32 -8.48 36.72 11.96
CA HIS A 32 -7.80 38.01 12.20
C HIS A 32 -8.37 39.07 11.24
N PRO A 33 -8.68 40.31 11.72
CA PRO A 33 -9.35 41.31 10.91
C PRO A 33 -8.63 41.75 9.64
N VAL A 34 -7.29 41.65 9.61
CA VAL A 34 -6.46 42.14 8.50
C VAL A 34 -5.86 40.99 7.67
N ASP A 35 -5.49 39.86 8.29
CA ASP A 35 -4.68 38.82 7.67
C ASP A 35 -5.48 37.57 7.27
N SER A 36 -6.80 37.60 7.45
CA SER A 36 -7.66 36.46 7.10
C SER A 36 -8.11 36.57 5.64
N ASN A 37 -7.51 35.73 4.82
CA ASN A 37 -7.86 35.54 3.40
C ASN A 37 -7.99 34.04 3.07
N GLU A 38 -8.35 33.74 1.83
CA GLU A 38 -8.54 32.34 1.38
C GLU A 38 -7.27 31.50 1.59
N LEU A 39 -6.11 32.04 1.25
CA LEU A 39 -4.84 31.34 1.36
C LEU A 39 -4.48 31.04 2.82
N SER A 40 -4.65 32.03 3.72
CA SER A 40 -4.40 31.86 5.16
C SER A 40 -5.24 30.72 5.76
N PHE A 41 -6.54 30.69 5.44
CA PHE A 41 -7.44 29.63 5.90
C PHE A 41 -7.12 28.26 5.27
N MET A 42 -6.68 28.25 4.01
CA MET A 42 -6.24 27.01 3.35
C MET A 42 -5.01 26.44 4.04
N LEU A 43 -3.98 27.26 4.29
CA LEU A 43 -2.75 26.85 4.97
C LEU A 43 -3.00 26.41 6.41
N ALA A 44 -3.79 27.18 7.17
CA ALA A 44 -4.18 26.80 8.53
C ALA A 44 -4.91 25.44 8.56
N ALA A 45 -5.80 25.22 7.61
CA ALA A 45 -6.51 23.94 7.49
C ALA A 45 -5.58 22.76 7.15
N ARG A 46 -4.58 22.97 6.29
CA ARG A 46 -3.55 21.94 5.96
C ARG A 46 -2.77 21.54 7.20
N HIS A 47 -2.26 22.53 7.95
CA HIS A 47 -1.50 22.24 9.18
C HIS A 47 -2.36 21.55 10.22
N ALA A 48 -3.55 22.09 10.52
CA ALA A 48 -4.45 21.48 11.51
C ALA A 48 -4.86 20.06 11.13
N PHE A 49 -5.15 19.81 9.86
CA PHE A 49 -5.47 18.46 9.37
C PHE A 49 -4.27 17.52 9.50
N SER A 50 -3.07 17.94 9.09
CA SER A 50 -1.85 17.11 9.18
C SER A 50 -1.57 16.68 10.62
N ASP A 51 -1.65 17.62 11.56
CA ASP A 51 -1.41 17.34 12.98
C ASP A 51 -2.49 16.40 13.57
N ALA A 52 -3.75 16.67 13.29
CA ALA A 52 -4.86 15.84 13.74
C ALA A 52 -4.81 14.42 13.13
N PHE A 53 -4.45 14.32 11.85
CA PHE A 53 -4.33 13.05 11.15
C PHE A 53 -3.25 12.15 11.77
N LYS A 54 -2.07 12.71 12.05
CA LYS A 54 -0.99 11.98 12.71
C LYS A 54 -1.39 11.48 14.11
N GLN A 55 -2.11 12.30 14.88
CA GLN A 55 -2.59 11.95 16.22
C GLN A 55 -3.73 10.93 16.19
N ALA A 56 -4.50 10.86 15.12
CA ALA A 56 -5.61 9.91 14.97
C ALA A 56 -5.16 8.44 14.81
N GLY A 57 -3.86 8.17 14.71
CA GLY A 57 -3.33 6.83 14.54
C GLY A 57 -3.62 6.23 13.17
N PRO A 58 -3.25 6.91 12.07
CA PRO A 58 -3.52 6.44 10.72
C PRO A 58 -2.89 5.08 10.46
N LYS A 59 -3.53 4.30 9.57
CA LYS A 59 -3.07 2.99 9.14
C LYS A 59 -2.81 3.01 7.65
N ILE A 60 -1.69 2.38 7.23
CA ILE A 60 -1.39 2.19 5.81
C ILE A 60 -2.15 0.97 5.32
N LEU A 61 -2.78 1.10 4.15
CA LEU A 61 -3.39 0.01 3.41
C LEU A 61 -2.50 -0.35 2.22
N GLU A 62 -2.37 -1.64 1.97
CA GLU A 62 -1.72 -2.16 0.77
C GLU A 62 -2.72 -2.91 -0.10
N PRO A 63 -2.61 -2.81 -1.45
CA PRO A 63 -3.46 -3.58 -2.34
C PRO A 63 -3.03 -5.04 -2.34
N ILE A 64 -4.00 -5.93 -2.11
CA ILE A 64 -3.85 -7.38 -2.15
C ILE A 64 -4.42 -7.90 -3.45
N TYR A 65 -3.71 -8.83 -4.08
CA TYR A 65 -4.09 -9.50 -5.31
C TYR A 65 -4.32 -10.97 -5.07
N ASP A 66 -5.38 -11.51 -5.67
CA ASP A 66 -5.52 -12.95 -5.87
C ASP A 66 -4.52 -13.35 -6.96
N LEU A 67 -3.70 -14.33 -6.65
CA LEU A 67 -2.69 -14.90 -7.52
C LEU A 67 -3.03 -16.37 -7.78
N GLU A 68 -3.07 -16.75 -9.03
CA GLU A 68 -3.15 -18.16 -9.45
C GLU A 68 -1.88 -18.51 -10.23
N VAL A 69 -1.17 -19.53 -9.79
CA VAL A 69 0.05 -20.02 -10.44
C VAL A 69 -0.20 -21.42 -10.97
N TYR A 70 0.09 -21.64 -12.23
CA TYR A 70 0.06 -22.95 -12.90
C TYR A 70 1.49 -23.42 -13.11
N VAL A 71 1.85 -24.53 -12.49
CA VAL A 71 3.22 -25.03 -12.44
C VAL A 71 3.26 -26.56 -12.54
N PRO A 72 4.24 -27.16 -13.26
CA PRO A 72 4.45 -28.60 -13.21
C PRO A 72 4.74 -29.07 -11.78
N ALA A 73 4.27 -30.27 -11.41
CA ALA A 73 4.35 -30.79 -10.05
C ALA A 73 5.77 -30.77 -9.47
N ASP A 74 6.79 -31.01 -10.31
CA ASP A 74 8.20 -31.05 -9.91
C ASP A 74 8.72 -29.73 -9.33
N TYR A 75 8.12 -28.59 -9.68
CA TYR A 75 8.53 -27.25 -9.23
C TYR A 75 7.64 -26.66 -8.15
N MET A 76 6.60 -27.37 -7.73
CA MET A 76 5.63 -26.85 -6.76
C MET A 76 6.29 -26.43 -5.44
N GLY A 77 7.24 -27.24 -4.94
CA GLY A 77 7.94 -26.93 -3.69
C GLY A 77 8.74 -25.64 -3.74
N ASP A 78 9.45 -25.40 -4.84
CA ASP A 78 10.26 -24.20 -5.04
C ASP A 78 9.38 -22.95 -5.17
N VAL A 79 8.27 -23.07 -5.92
CA VAL A 79 7.30 -21.97 -6.09
C VAL A 79 6.61 -21.63 -4.76
N MET A 80 6.21 -22.63 -3.98
CA MET A 80 5.63 -22.39 -2.65
C MET A 80 6.61 -21.68 -1.72
N SER A 81 7.88 -22.10 -1.72
CA SER A 81 8.92 -21.48 -0.91
C SER A 81 9.16 -20.00 -1.31
N ASP A 82 9.21 -19.71 -2.62
CA ASP A 82 9.34 -18.33 -3.12
C ASP A 82 8.13 -17.47 -2.70
N LEU A 83 6.92 -18.00 -2.85
CA LEU A 83 5.69 -17.28 -2.46
C LEU A 83 5.60 -17.00 -0.94
N GLN A 84 6.05 -17.96 -0.11
CA GLN A 84 6.12 -17.74 1.33
C GLN A 84 7.11 -16.62 1.69
N GLY A 85 8.25 -16.56 1.00
CA GLY A 85 9.21 -15.47 1.14
C GLY A 85 8.65 -14.10 0.71
N ARG A 86 7.62 -14.09 -0.14
CA ARG A 86 6.91 -12.90 -0.64
C ARG A 86 5.67 -12.52 0.15
N ARG A 87 5.52 -12.98 1.37
CA ARG A 87 4.34 -12.71 2.21
C ARG A 87 3.02 -13.19 1.59
N ALA A 88 3.07 -14.14 0.66
CA ALA A 88 1.87 -14.70 0.07
C ALA A 88 1.15 -15.63 1.06
N LEU A 89 -0.16 -15.47 1.15
CA LEU A 89 -1.04 -16.36 1.88
C LEU A 89 -1.59 -17.43 0.91
N ILE A 90 -1.14 -18.67 1.06
CA ILE A 90 -1.61 -19.79 0.24
C ILE A 90 -3.05 -20.14 0.65
N MET A 91 -3.95 -20.12 -0.31
CA MET A 91 -5.38 -20.36 -0.13
C MET A 91 -5.80 -21.78 -0.48
N GLY A 92 -5.12 -22.41 -1.43
CA GLY A 92 -5.43 -23.74 -1.89
C GLY A 92 -4.54 -24.24 -3.01
N MET A 93 -4.62 -25.53 -3.26
CA MET A 93 -3.94 -26.20 -4.37
C MET A 93 -4.89 -27.17 -5.04
N ASP A 94 -4.90 -27.16 -6.35
CA ASP A 94 -5.66 -28.08 -7.20
C ASP A 94 -4.74 -28.69 -8.26
N SER A 95 -5.10 -29.87 -8.76
CA SER A 95 -4.39 -30.52 -9.85
C SER A 95 -5.25 -30.50 -11.10
N GLU A 96 -4.73 -29.95 -12.18
CA GLU A 96 -5.45 -29.84 -13.46
C GLU A 96 -4.52 -30.23 -14.62
N ALA A 97 -4.92 -31.25 -15.38
CA ALA A 97 -4.25 -31.66 -16.62
C ALA A 97 -2.71 -31.83 -16.53
N GLY A 98 -2.22 -32.35 -15.40
CA GLY A 98 -0.76 -32.58 -15.17
C GLY A 98 0.00 -31.36 -14.64
N TYR A 99 -0.68 -30.23 -14.46
CA TYR A 99 -0.19 -29.07 -13.76
C TYR A 99 -0.82 -28.97 -12.36
N GLN A 100 -0.10 -28.34 -11.48
CA GLN A 100 -0.61 -27.94 -10.18
C GLN A 100 -1.04 -26.47 -10.28
N LYS A 101 -2.26 -26.17 -9.86
CA LYS A 101 -2.77 -24.83 -9.70
C LYS A 101 -2.64 -24.41 -8.23
N LEU A 102 -1.88 -23.37 -7.97
CA LEU A 102 -1.70 -22.80 -6.65
C LEU A 102 -2.47 -21.47 -6.59
N SER A 103 -3.38 -21.35 -5.63
CA SER A 103 -4.12 -20.13 -5.37
C SER A 103 -3.58 -19.43 -4.12
N ALA A 104 -3.28 -18.15 -4.20
CA ALA A 104 -2.73 -17.37 -3.10
C ALA A 104 -3.25 -15.93 -3.11
N LYS A 105 -3.12 -15.26 -1.96
CA LYS A 105 -3.25 -13.79 -1.85
C LYS A 105 -1.88 -13.20 -1.59
N ILE A 106 -1.55 -12.12 -2.31
CA ILE A 106 -0.23 -11.52 -2.27
C ILE A 106 -0.31 -9.99 -2.35
N PRO A 107 0.48 -9.25 -1.55
CA PRO A 107 0.60 -7.80 -1.72
C PRO A 107 1.18 -7.43 -3.08
N LEU A 108 0.65 -6.38 -3.70
CA LEU A 108 1.13 -5.91 -5.02
C LEU A 108 2.64 -5.66 -5.04
N LYS A 109 3.19 -5.11 -3.97
CA LYS A 109 4.64 -4.82 -3.86
C LYS A 109 5.49 -6.08 -4.04
N GLU A 110 5.01 -7.22 -3.56
CA GLU A 110 5.71 -8.51 -3.63
C GLU A 110 5.62 -9.17 -5.02
N LEU A 111 4.72 -8.68 -5.89
CA LEU A 111 4.63 -9.10 -7.29
C LEU A 111 5.72 -8.45 -8.17
N ALA A 112 6.47 -7.48 -7.64
CA ALA A 112 7.59 -6.89 -8.37
C ALA A 112 8.59 -7.99 -8.76
N ASN A 113 8.91 -8.04 -10.06
CA ASN A 113 9.82 -9.04 -10.65
C ASN A 113 9.38 -10.52 -10.47
N TYR A 114 8.14 -10.79 -10.05
CA TYR A 114 7.68 -12.16 -9.83
C TYR A 114 7.73 -13.00 -11.10
N SER A 115 7.40 -12.43 -12.26
CA SER A 115 7.50 -13.12 -13.55
C SER A 115 8.91 -13.63 -13.86
N ILE A 116 9.92 -12.85 -13.51
CA ILE A 116 11.34 -13.21 -13.70
C ILE A 116 11.72 -14.35 -12.74
N SER A 117 11.38 -14.21 -11.47
CA SER A 117 11.59 -15.24 -10.44
C SER A 117 10.95 -16.57 -10.83
N LEU A 118 9.65 -16.56 -11.17
CA LEU A 118 8.89 -17.72 -11.54
C LEU A 118 9.47 -18.41 -12.77
N SER A 119 9.84 -17.62 -13.78
CA SER A 119 10.48 -18.16 -14.99
C SER A 119 11.84 -18.81 -14.70
N SER A 120 12.64 -18.19 -13.83
CA SER A 120 13.94 -18.72 -13.42
C SER A 120 13.79 -20.04 -12.66
N LEU A 121 12.85 -20.10 -11.69
CA LEU A 121 12.60 -21.30 -10.88
C LEU A 121 12.10 -22.48 -11.68
N THR A 122 11.33 -22.24 -12.73
CA THR A 122 10.60 -23.29 -13.47
C THR A 122 11.11 -23.52 -14.90
N GLY A 123 12.18 -22.82 -15.29
CA GLY A 123 12.69 -22.86 -16.66
C GLY A 123 11.67 -22.39 -17.68
N GLY A 124 10.83 -21.40 -17.32
CA GLY A 124 9.78 -20.84 -18.16
C GLY A 124 8.54 -21.72 -18.33
N ARG A 125 8.40 -22.80 -17.54
CA ARG A 125 7.31 -23.77 -17.65
C ARG A 125 6.09 -23.44 -16.78
N ALA A 126 6.13 -22.40 -16.00
CA ALA A 126 5.01 -21.92 -15.19
C ALA A 126 4.40 -20.64 -15.77
N SER A 127 3.13 -20.45 -15.49
CA SER A 127 2.40 -19.21 -15.78
C SER A 127 1.62 -18.75 -14.56
N PHE A 128 1.25 -17.49 -14.52
CA PHE A 128 0.42 -16.97 -13.44
C PHE A 128 -0.56 -15.92 -13.95
N THR A 129 -1.64 -15.76 -13.21
CA THR A 129 -2.60 -14.68 -13.38
C THR A 129 -2.82 -13.95 -12.06
N THR A 130 -3.14 -12.67 -12.14
CA THR A 130 -3.42 -11.84 -10.97
C THR A 130 -4.70 -11.07 -11.14
N LYS A 131 -5.43 -10.89 -10.04
CA LYS A 131 -6.64 -10.07 -9.99
C LYS A 131 -6.66 -9.27 -8.69
N PHE A 132 -6.97 -7.98 -8.77
CA PHE A 132 -7.17 -7.17 -7.55
C PHE A 132 -8.26 -7.79 -6.66
N ALA A 133 -7.96 -7.99 -5.40
CA ALA A 133 -8.89 -8.53 -4.42
C ALA A 133 -9.42 -7.45 -3.46
N SER A 134 -8.54 -6.80 -2.71
CA SER A 134 -8.92 -5.87 -1.66
C SER A 134 -7.75 -4.96 -1.26
N TYR A 135 -8.04 -3.96 -0.43
CA TYR A 135 -7.03 -3.28 0.37
C TYR A 135 -7.02 -3.86 1.78
N GLU A 136 -5.86 -4.18 2.31
CA GLU A 136 -5.68 -4.71 3.67
C GLU A 136 -4.65 -3.90 4.45
N LEU A 137 -4.73 -3.97 5.78
CA LEU A 137 -3.80 -3.27 6.65
C LEU A 137 -2.39 -3.83 6.51
N VAL A 138 -1.43 -2.94 6.33
CA VAL A 138 -0.02 -3.30 6.38
C VAL A 138 0.37 -3.70 7.81
N PRO A 139 1.15 -4.76 8.02
CA PRO A 139 1.70 -5.11 9.33
C PRO A 139 2.47 -3.93 9.97
N SER A 140 2.39 -3.82 11.29
CA SER A 140 2.91 -2.66 12.02
C SER A 140 4.41 -2.40 11.85
N ASP A 141 5.20 -3.45 11.75
CA ASP A 141 6.64 -3.40 11.50
C ASP A 141 6.96 -2.82 10.11
N ILE A 142 6.20 -3.26 9.10
CA ILE A 142 6.32 -2.76 7.72
C ILE A 142 5.80 -1.32 7.63
N GLN A 143 4.70 -0.98 8.33
CA GLN A 143 4.21 0.39 8.39
C GLN A 143 5.27 1.33 8.95
N SER A 144 5.92 0.97 10.05
CA SER A 144 6.96 1.79 10.68
C SER A 144 8.15 2.02 9.72
N LYS A 145 8.52 0.98 8.96
CA LYS A 145 9.58 1.10 7.95
C LYS A 145 9.18 2.03 6.80
N LEU A 146 7.95 1.91 6.29
CA LEU A 146 7.46 2.77 5.21
C LEU A 146 7.42 4.25 5.60
N ILE A 147 7.06 4.54 6.85
CA ILE A 147 7.06 5.90 7.39
C ILE A 147 8.50 6.43 7.47
N ALA A 148 9.42 5.66 8.03
CA ALA A 148 10.82 6.06 8.15
C ALA A 148 11.50 6.26 6.77
N ASP A 149 11.22 5.39 5.82
CA ASP A 149 11.74 5.51 4.45
C ASP A 149 11.25 6.80 3.78
N HIS A 150 9.95 7.13 3.95
CA HIS A 150 9.39 8.36 3.40
C HIS A 150 9.94 9.63 4.07
N GLU A 151 10.12 9.63 5.39
CA GLU A 151 10.74 10.75 6.11
C GLU A 151 12.18 10.99 5.62
N ALA A 152 12.94 9.92 5.41
CA ALA A 152 14.30 10.01 4.88
C ALA A 152 14.35 10.50 3.42
N GLU A 153 13.34 10.24 2.61
CA GLU A 153 13.22 10.78 1.25
C GLU A 153 12.95 12.28 1.28
N LEU A 154 12.01 12.72 2.14
CA LEU A 154 11.69 14.16 2.29
C LEU A 154 12.89 14.99 2.79
N GLU A 155 13.72 14.43 3.65
CA GLU A 155 14.96 15.10 4.11
C GLU A 155 15.97 15.29 2.98
N LYS A 156 16.10 14.32 2.08
CA LYS A 156 17.00 14.40 0.92
C LYS A 156 16.53 15.40 -0.13
N ASP A 157 15.22 15.52 -0.32
CA ASP A 157 14.64 16.48 -1.27
C ASP A 157 14.67 17.93 -0.75
N ALA A 158 14.94 18.12 0.54
CA ALA A 158 15.05 19.43 1.18
C ALA A 158 16.49 20.00 1.20
N GLU A 159 17.51 19.20 0.86
CA GLU A 159 18.93 19.60 0.68
C GLU A 159 19.24 20.03 -0.75
#